data_424f05bbe2dc15bb0f6411f5c13d74a5
#
_entry.id   424f05bbe2dc15bb0f6411f5c13d74a5
#
_cell.length_a   1.000
_cell.length_b   1.000
_cell.length_c   1.000
_cell.angle_alpha   90.00
_cell.angle_beta   90.00
_cell.angle_gamma   90.00
#
_symmetry.space_group_name_H-M   'P 1'
#
loop_
_entity.id
_entity.type
_entity.pdbx_description
1 polymer ?
#
loop_
_entity_poly.entity_id
_entity_poly.type
_entity_poly.pdbx_seq_one_letter_code
_entity_poly.pdbx_strand_id
1 'polypeptide(L)'
;MSARDRLAKEALRNLILVAEQAPEAIMITDAAGVIEYVNAAFEAMTGFGCAEVRGRTPAILRSGAHDAGFYRGLWETIKGGHVFSGILVNRKKGGETYQEEKTIRPFLDRRGRIAHFIATGRDVSARMREFQRLTHAATHDGLTGLPNRNLFSDRLGQALRQAKRRGEGFALAIMDLDRFKQINDRFGHLAGDALLRIVARRLRRCVRESDTVARLSGDEFALILAGMGERRVAARVLDKVLAAASVPVRFEGRALRTGLSAGVALYPRDGRSAEKLHKRADAAMYAAKRAGGNLSHFFRGPKPPAAAGAARKRRRGVA
;
A
#
# COMPACT_ATOMS: atom_id res chain seq x y z
N MET A 1 -23.34 -61.05 9.51
CA MET A 1 -23.18 -59.63 9.18
C MET A 1 -24.26 -59.32 8.12
N SER A 2 -25.23 -58.46 8.46
CA SER A 2 -26.37 -58.17 7.60
C SER A 2 -25.98 -57.41 6.34
N ALA A 3 -26.75 -57.52 5.25
CA ALA A 3 -26.53 -56.73 4.02
C ALA A 3 -26.52 -55.22 4.31
N ARG A 4 -27.34 -54.79 5.27
CA ARG A 4 -27.37 -53.40 5.80
C ARG A 4 -26.07 -52.98 6.45
N ASP A 5 -25.39 -53.86 7.21
CA ASP A 5 -24.12 -53.57 7.86
C ASP A 5 -22.98 -53.44 6.87
N ARG A 6 -23.04 -54.20 5.76
CA ARG A 6 -22.04 -54.12 4.66
C ARG A 6 -22.18 -52.76 3.91
N LEU A 7 -23.41 -52.41 3.53
CA LEU A 7 -23.68 -51.11 2.86
C LEU A 7 -23.28 -49.93 3.73
N ALA A 8 -23.58 -49.95 5.03
CA ALA A 8 -23.19 -48.88 5.94
C ALA A 8 -21.67 -48.75 6.08
N LYS A 9 -20.95 -49.89 6.15
CA LYS A 9 -19.47 -49.89 6.18
C LYS A 9 -18.86 -49.38 4.88
N GLU A 10 -19.41 -49.75 3.75
CA GLU A 10 -18.95 -49.31 2.43
C GLU A 10 -19.21 -47.80 2.24
N ALA A 11 -20.38 -47.29 2.61
CA ALA A 11 -20.69 -45.86 2.59
C ALA A 11 -19.72 -45.06 3.51
N LEU A 12 -19.48 -45.55 4.71
CA LEU A 12 -18.51 -44.89 5.64
C LEU A 12 -17.09 -44.88 5.07
N ARG A 13 -16.66 -46.00 4.45
CA ARG A 13 -15.34 -46.08 3.79
C ARG A 13 -15.22 -45.08 2.64
N ASN A 14 -16.26 -44.94 1.82
CA ASN A 14 -16.30 -44.01 0.72
C ASN A 14 -16.26 -42.54 1.21
N LEU A 15 -16.98 -42.21 2.30
CA LEU A 15 -16.94 -40.88 2.92
C LEU A 15 -15.57 -40.54 3.45
N ILE A 16 -14.87 -41.48 4.09
CA ILE A 16 -13.49 -41.29 4.55
C ILE A 16 -12.57 -41.05 3.35
N LEU A 17 -12.69 -41.84 2.28
CA LEU A 17 -11.88 -41.66 1.06
C LEU A 17 -12.10 -40.28 0.43
N VAL A 18 -13.32 -39.79 0.39
CA VAL A 18 -13.65 -38.44 -0.11
C VAL A 18 -12.99 -37.37 0.77
N ALA A 19 -13.03 -37.52 2.09
CA ALA A 19 -12.39 -36.58 3.01
C ALA A 19 -10.86 -36.60 2.87
N GLU A 20 -10.25 -37.80 2.72
CA GLU A 20 -8.80 -37.95 2.53
C GLU A 20 -8.29 -37.36 1.21
N GLN A 21 -9.09 -37.47 0.14
CA GLN A 21 -8.76 -36.94 -1.19
C GLN A 21 -9.18 -35.48 -1.39
N ALA A 22 -9.84 -34.87 -0.41
CA ALA A 22 -10.22 -33.46 -0.50
C ALA A 22 -8.97 -32.56 -0.60
N PRO A 23 -8.97 -31.58 -1.53
CA PRO A 23 -7.82 -30.68 -1.70
C PRO A 23 -7.68 -29.67 -0.55
N GLU A 24 -8.72 -29.51 0.25
CA GLU A 24 -8.73 -28.63 1.42
C GLU A 24 -8.37 -29.42 2.69
N ALA A 25 -7.61 -28.77 3.57
CA ALA A 25 -7.35 -29.30 4.89
C ALA A 25 -8.67 -29.44 5.67
N ILE A 26 -8.97 -30.65 6.14
CA ILE A 26 -10.13 -30.94 6.97
C ILE A 26 -9.64 -31.29 8.37
N MET A 27 -10.26 -30.70 9.37
CA MET A 27 -10.06 -31.02 10.78
C MET A 27 -11.41 -31.12 11.47
N ILE A 28 -11.60 -32.20 12.24
CA ILE A 28 -12.79 -32.43 13.05
C ILE A 28 -12.35 -32.44 14.51
N THR A 29 -13.10 -31.70 15.33
CA THR A 29 -12.90 -31.68 16.79
C THR A 29 -14.18 -32.08 17.49
N ASP A 30 -14.09 -32.54 18.73
CA ASP A 30 -15.24 -32.67 19.63
C ASP A 30 -15.82 -31.29 20.04
N ALA A 31 -16.85 -31.28 20.85
CA ALA A 31 -17.49 -30.07 21.35
C ALA A 31 -16.61 -29.23 22.29
N ALA A 32 -15.54 -29.81 22.86
CA ALA A 32 -14.53 -29.11 23.66
C ALA A 32 -13.40 -28.50 22.80
N GLY A 33 -13.34 -28.84 21.50
CA GLY A 33 -12.32 -28.39 20.58
C GLY A 33 -11.08 -29.30 20.56
N VAL A 34 -11.19 -30.54 21.04
CA VAL A 34 -10.12 -31.53 20.96
C VAL A 34 -10.16 -32.20 19.59
N ILE A 35 -9.04 -32.25 18.88
CA ILE A 35 -8.91 -32.80 17.54
C ILE A 35 -9.11 -34.31 17.57
N GLU A 36 -10.05 -34.82 16.80
CA GLU A 36 -10.35 -36.24 16.62
C GLU A 36 -9.83 -36.78 15.29
N TYR A 37 -9.87 -35.94 14.23
CA TYR A 37 -9.50 -36.32 12.88
C TYR A 37 -8.92 -35.15 12.11
N VAL A 38 -7.92 -35.44 11.26
CA VAL A 38 -7.43 -34.57 10.19
C VAL A 38 -7.17 -35.41 8.95
N ASN A 39 -7.31 -34.80 7.75
CA ASN A 39 -7.05 -35.47 6.47
C ASN A 39 -5.61 -35.26 5.99
N ALA A 40 -5.23 -35.96 4.91
CA ALA A 40 -3.91 -35.83 4.29
C ALA A 40 -3.56 -34.41 3.84
N ALA A 41 -4.54 -33.62 3.38
CA ALA A 41 -4.31 -32.21 3.00
C ALA A 41 -3.94 -31.33 4.21
N PHE A 42 -4.51 -31.60 5.38
CA PHE A 42 -4.10 -30.93 6.62
C PHE A 42 -2.63 -31.25 6.96
N GLU A 43 -2.24 -32.53 6.88
CA GLU A 43 -0.86 -32.95 7.15
C GLU A 43 0.12 -32.30 6.18
N ALA A 44 -0.19 -32.31 4.89
CA ALA A 44 0.63 -31.67 3.87
C ALA A 44 0.75 -30.14 4.06
N MET A 45 -0.34 -29.49 4.45
CA MET A 45 -0.39 -28.03 4.66
C MET A 45 0.38 -27.61 5.92
N THR A 46 0.21 -28.34 7.04
CA THR A 46 0.71 -27.91 8.34
C THR A 46 2.05 -28.55 8.74
N GLY A 47 2.37 -29.71 8.14
CA GLY A 47 3.52 -30.55 8.53
C GLY A 47 3.31 -31.37 9.81
N PHE A 48 2.12 -31.29 10.42
CA PHE A 48 1.76 -32.11 11.58
C PHE A 48 0.99 -33.34 11.13
N GLY A 49 1.44 -34.52 11.53
CA GLY A 49 0.73 -35.77 11.28
C GLY A 49 -0.49 -35.97 12.17
N CYS A 50 -1.47 -36.76 11.71
CA CYS A 50 -2.71 -37.05 12.45
C CYS A 50 -2.44 -37.59 13.87
N ALA A 51 -1.49 -38.50 14.01
CA ALA A 51 -1.12 -39.06 15.31
C ALA A 51 -0.54 -38.02 16.28
N GLU A 52 0.05 -36.94 15.79
CA GLU A 52 0.65 -35.88 16.60
C GLU A 52 -0.38 -34.87 17.12
N VAL A 53 -1.45 -34.63 16.34
CA VAL A 53 -2.44 -33.61 16.67
C VAL A 53 -3.67 -34.18 17.36
N ARG A 54 -3.95 -35.45 17.19
CA ARG A 54 -5.08 -36.12 17.84
C ARG A 54 -5.01 -36.01 19.34
N GLY A 55 -6.12 -35.63 19.98
CA GLY A 55 -6.18 -35.37 21.42
C GLY A 55 -5.64 -34.00 21.85
N ARG A 56 -5.13 -33.19 20.92
CA ARG A 56 -4.73 -31.81 21.18
C ARG A 56 -5.79 -30.82 20.68
N THR A 57 -5.60 -29.55 21.01
CA THR A 57 -6.46 -28.48 20.47
C THR A 57 -5.79 -27.80 19.28
N PRO A 58 -6.55 -27.12 18.38
CA PRO A 58 -6.01 -26.34 17.27
C PRO A 58 -5.04 -25.23 17.67
N ALA A 59 -4.91 -24.94 18.97
CA ALA A 59 -3.95 -23.98 19.51
C ALA A 59 -2.49 -24.32 19.13
N ILE A 60 -2.19 -25.58 18.78
CA ILE A 60 -0.88 -26.02 18.26
C ILE A 60 -0.45 -25.27 17.00
N LEU A 61 -1.41 -24.75 16.21
CA LEU A 61 -1.18 -23.99 14.99
C LEU A 61 -0.99 -22.48 15.24
N ARG A 62 -1.14 -21.97 16.45
CA ARG A 62 -1.10 -20.53 16.73
C ARG A 62 0.26 -19.93 16.40
N SER A 63 0.26 -18.87 15.58
CA SER A 63 1.47 -18.12 15.25
C SER A 63 1.81 -17.02 16.26
N GLY A 64 0.83 -16.57 17.06
CA GLY A 64 0.92 -15.37 17.89
C GLY A 64 0.52 -14.07 17.18
N ALA A 65 0.15 -14.12 15.90
CA ALA A 65 -0.26 -12.95 15.13
C ALA A 65 -1.65 -12.41 15.52
N HIS A 66 -2.50 -13.26 16.10
CA HIS A 66 -3.82 -12.88 16.59
C HIS A 66 -3.82 -12.80 18.11
N ASP A 67 -4.49 -11.80 18.64
CA ASP A 67 -4.63 -11.60 20.09
C ASP A 67 -5.69 -12.54 20.73
N ALA A 68 -5.78 -12.49 22.05
CA ALA A 68 -6.75 -13.28 22.79
C ALA A 68 -8.21 -12.89 22.49
N GLY A 69 -8.45 -11.62 22.11
CA GLY A 69 -9.79 -11.13 21.73
C GLY A 69 -10.30 -11.77 20.47
N PHE A 70 -9.43 -11.90 19.45
CA PHE A 70 -9.75 -12.59 18.20
C PHE A 70 -10.21 -14.04 18.43
N TYR A 71 -9.44 -14.82 19.21
CA TYR A 71 -9.79 -16.21 19.49
C TYR A 71 -11.04 -16.34 20.34
N ARG A 72 -11.29 -15.40 21.26
CA ARG A 72 -12.53 -15.37 22.06
C ARG A 72 -13.73 -15.18 21.15
N GLY A 73 -13.70 -14.19 20.25
CA GLY A 73 -14.79 -13.96 19.30
C GLY A 73 -15.03 -15.14 18.35
N LEU A 74 -13.97 -15.81 17.92
CA LEU A 74 -14.07 -17.03 17.12
C LEU A 74 -14.83 -18.11 17.90
N TRP A 75 -14.44 -18.39 19.14
CA TRP A 75 -15.08 -19.40 19.98
C TRP A 75 -16.51 -19.04 20.35
N GLU A 76 -16.80 -17.78 20.65
CA GLU A 76 -18.17 -17.30 20.90
C GLU A 76 -19.06 -17.53 19.66
N THR A 77 -18.57 -17.24 18.48
CA THR A 77 -19.29 -17.45 17.21
C THR A 77 -19.65 -18.91 17.03
N ILE A 78 -18.67 -19.83 17.09
CA ILE A 78 -18.94 -21.24 16.79
C ILE A 78 -19.71 -21.96 17.90
N LYS A 79 -19.49 -21.59 19.17
CA LYS A 79 -20.27 -22.11 20.33
C LYS A 79 -21.70 -21.58 20.33
N GLY A 80 -21.93 -20.40 19.77
CA GLY A 80 -23.27 -19.86 19.53
C GLY A 80 -24.03 -20.53 18.38
N GLY A 81 -23.46 -21.58 17.75
CA GLY A 81 -24.09 -22.31 16.64
C GLY A 81 -23.89 -21.65 15.27
N HIS A 82 -23.05 -20.61 15.19
CA HIS A 82 -22.80 -19.87 13.96
C HIS A 82 -21.53 -20.34 13.25
N VAL A 83 -21.49 -20.14 11.94
CA VAL A 83 -20.30 -20.44 11.13
C VAL A 83 -19.28 -19.32 11.30
N PHE A 84 -18.04 -19.66 11.59
CA PHE A 84 -16.91 -18.75 11.49
C PHE A 84 -16.27 -18.90 10.11
N SER A 85 -15.94 -17.78 9.46
CA SER A 85 -15.14 -17.76 8.23
C SER A 85 -14.18 -16.56 8.29
N GLY A 86 -12.90 -16.80 7.97
CA GLY A 86 -11.90 -15.75 8.01
C GLY A 86 -10.50 -16.26 7.64
N ILE A 87 -9.55 -15.32 7.55
CA ILE A 87 -8.13 -15.63 7.32
C ILE A 87 -7.41 -15.65 8.65
N LEU A 88 -6.79 -16.79 8.99
CA LEU A 88 -5.95 -16.96 10.17
C LEU A 88 -4.49 -16.99 9.76
N VAL A 89 -3.63 -16.33 10.55
CA VAL A 89 -2.19 -16.48 10.43
C VAL A 89 -1.76 -17.58 11.39
N ASN A 90 -1.46 -18.74 10.85
CA ASN A 90 -1.06 -19.94 11.59
C ASN A 90 0.43 -20.24 11.42
N ARG A 91 0.97 -21.21 12.16
CA ARG A 91 2.35 -21.67 12.13
C ARG A 91 2.41 -23.15 11.83
N LYS A 92 3.23 -23.53 10.84
CA LYS A 92 3.53 -24.92 10.51
C LYS A 92 4.47 -25.55 11.56
N LYS A 93 4.57 -26.87 11.58
CA LYS A 93 5.50 -27.60 12.44
C LYS A 93 6.95 -27.14 12.31
N GLY A 94 7.38 -26.80 11.10
CA GLY A 94 8.71 -26.23 10.81
C GLY A 94 8.94 -24.79 11.27
N GLY A 95 7.95 -24.13 11.89
CA GLY A 95 8.06 -22.74 12.39
C GLY A 95 7.64 -21.66 11.39
N GLU A 96 7.48 -22.00 10.11
CA GLU A 96 7.00 -21.07 9.07
C GLU A 96 5.56 -20.62 9.34
N THR A 97 5.27 -19.32 9.19
CA THR A 97 3.90 -18.80 9.26
C THR A 97 3.22 -18.86 7.89
N TYR A 98 1.93 -19.17 7.90
CA TYR A 98 1.11 -19.21 6.70
C TYR A 98 -0.26 -18.59 6.95
N GLN A 99 -0.90 -18.12 5.89
CA GLN A 99 -2.25 -17.56 5.93
C GLN A 99 -3.25 -18.63 5.48
N GLU A 100 -4.14 -19.00 6.39
CA GLU A 100 -5.16 -20.01 6.15
C GLU A 100 -6.53 -19.33 6.02
N GLU A 101 -7.15 -19.46 4.86
CA GLU A 101 -8.58 -19.18 4.71
C GLU A 101 -9.34 -20.35 5.34
N LYS A 102 -9.97 -20.09 6.48
CA LYS A 102 -10.58 -21.11 7.33
C LYS A 102 -12.06 -20.88 7.51
N THR A 103 -12.83 -21.96 7.38
CA THR A 103 -14.25 -22.00 7.75
C THR A 103 -14.45 -23.07 8.82
N ILE A 104 -15.11 -22.70 9.91
CA ILE A 104 -15.42 -23.62 11.02
C ILE A 104 -16.94 -23.66 11.19
N ARG A 105 -17.52 -24.85 11.12
CA ARG A 105 -18.95 -25.09 11.24
C ARG A 105 -19.24 -25.98 12.44
N PRO A 106 -20.16 -25.60 13.33
CA PRO A 106 -20.69 -26.50 14.36
C PRO A 106 -21.57 -27.59 13.72
N PHE A 107 -21.40 -28.82 14.16
CA PHE A 107 -22.21 -29.95 13.78
C PHE A 107 -23.07 -30.37 14.97
N LEU A 108 -24.39 -30.42 14.79
CA LEU A 108 -25.33 -30.65 15.86
C LEU A 108 -25.75 -32.12 15.94
N ASP A 109 -25.92 -32.65 17.16
CA ASP A 109 -26.50 -33.95 17.39
C ASP A 109 -28.05 -33.94 17.17
N ARG A 110 -28.67 -35.09 17.27
CA ARG A 110 -30.13 -35.21 17.12
C ARG A 110 -30.93 -34.43 18.18
N ARG A 111 -30.28 -33.94 19.24
CA ARG A 111 -30.89 -33.14 20.30
C ARG A 111 -30.60 -31.64 20.13
N GLY A 112 -30.03 -31.26 19.02
CA GLY A 112 -29.68 -29.86 18.72
C GLY A 112 -28.48 -29.31 19.50
N ARG A 113 -27.64 -30.15 20.14
CA ARG A 113 -26.45 -29.76 20.85
C ARG A 113 -25.24 -29.93 19.94
N ILE A 114 -24.26 -29.05 20.06
CA ILE A 114 -23.00 -29.15 19.30
C ILE A 114 -22.28 -30.44 19.73
N ALA A 115 -22.12 -31.35 18.76
CA ALA A 115 -21.38 -32.59 18.93
C ALA A 115 -19.92 -32.43 18.47
N HIS A 116 -19.70 -31.76 17.35
CA HIS A 116 -18.39 -31.58 16.74
C HIS A 116 -18.26 -30.20 16.10
N PHE A 117 -17.02 -29.79 15.84
CA PHE A 117 -16.73 -28.70 14.91
C PHE A 117 -15.99 -29.27 13.71
N ILE A 118 -16.44 -28.91 12.50
CA ILE A 118 -15.76 -29.25 11.25
C ILE A 118 -15.10 -27.99 10.73
N ALA A 119 -13.79 -28.02 10.64
CA ALA A 119 -12.99 -26.93 10.09
C ALA A 119 -12.43 -27.35 8.72
N THR A 120 -12.64 -26.51 7.70
CA THR A 120 -11.97 -26.61 6.42
C THR A 120 -11.01 -25.44 6.26
N GLY A 121 -9.86 -25.67 5.64
CA GLY A 121 -8.84 -24.65 5.47
C GLY A 121 -8.04 -24.81 4.19
N ARG A 122 -7.61 -23.66 3.63
CA ARG A 122 -6.72 -23.60 2.47
C ARG A 122 -5.59 -22.63 2.74
N ASP A 123 -4.35 -23.01 2.43
CA ASP A 123 -3.20 -22.08 2.45
C ASP A 123 -3.34 -21.10 1.28
N VAL A 124 -3.58 -19.83 1.61
CA VAL A 124 -3.70 -18.72 0.64
C VAL A 124 -2.48 -17.83 0.62
N SER A 125 -1.39 -18.20 1.31
CA SER A 125 -0.19 -17.36 1.46
C SER A 125 0.42 -16.98 0.12
N ALA A 126 0.54 -17.93 -0.81
CA ALA A 126 1.09 -17.67 -2.14
C ALA A 126 0.18 -16.69 -2.93
N ARG A 127 -1.13 -16.91 -2.89
CA ARG A 127 -2.12 -16.04 -3.54
C ARG A 127 -2.12 -14.64 -2.95
N MET A 128 -2.03 -14.51 -1.63
CA MET A 128 -1.98 -13.21 -0.95
C MET A 128 -0.69 -12.46 -1.25
N ARG A 129 0.47 -13.14 -1.24
CA ARG A 129 1.75 -12.54 -1.64
C ARG A 129 1.72 -12.03 -3.08
N GLU A 130 1.18 -12.83 -4.01
CA GLU A 130 1.05 -12.42 -5.41
C GLU A 130 0.12 -11.24 -5.58
N PHE A 131 -1.04 -11.26 -4.91
CA PHE A 131 -1.97 -10.12 -4.90
C PHE A 131 -1.31 -8.84 -4.36
N GLN A 132 -0.57 -8.95 -3.25
CA GLN A 132 0.18 -7.81 -2.68
C GLN A 132 1.25 -7.32 -3.65
N ARG A 133 1.98 -8.24 -4.29
CA ARG A 133 3.00 -7.91 -5.29
C ARG A 133 2.40 -7.19 -6.50
N LEU A 134 1.29 -7.70 -7.04
CA LEU A 134 0.58 -7.07 -8.16
C LEU A 134 0.04 -5.69 -7.78
N THR A 135 -0.57 -5.56 -6.61
CA THR A 135 -1.06 -4.28 -6.09
C THR A 135 0.07 -3.28 -5.91
N HIS A 136 1.21 -3.73 -5.36
CA HIS A 136 2.39 -2.88 -5.20
C HIS A 136 2.96 -2.46 -6.57
N ALA A 137 3.08 -3.37 -7.53
CA ALA A 137 3.53 -3.07 -8.89
C ALA A 137 2.59 -2.11 -9.64
N ALA A 138 1.28 -2.22 -9.41
CA ALA A 138 0.28 -1.31 -9.99
C ALA A 138 0.33 0.11 -9.41
N THR A 139 0.85 0.28 -8.20
CA THR A 139 0.79 1.53 -7.44
C THR A 139 2.16 2.17 -7.16
N HIS A 140 3.26 1.44 -7.33
CA HIS A 140 4.60 1.93 -7.06
C HIS A 140 5.53 1.79 -8.27
N ASP A 141 6.53 2.63 -8.35
CA ASP A 141 7.60 2.57 -9.35
C ASP A 141 8.59 1.45 -9.01
N GLY A 142 8.78 0.52 -9.91
CA GLY A 142 9.60 -0.69 -9.68
C GLY A 142 11.08 -0.42 -9.43
N LEU A 143 11.62 0.75 -9.86
CA LEU A 143 13.01 1.11 -9.67
C LEU A 143 13.26 1.75 -8.30
N THR A 144 12.39 2.67 -7.90
CA THR A 144 12.61 3.56 -6.74
C THR A 144 11.76 3.16 -5.51
N GLY A 145 10.71 2.36 -5.71
CA GLY A 145 9.74 2.02 -4.67
C GLY A 145 8.83 3.18 -4.25
N LEU A 146 8.90 4.32 -4.91
CA LEU A 146 8.01 5.45 -4.68
C LEU A 146 6.62 5.20 -5.31
N PRO A 147 5.56 5.85 -4.84
CA PRO A 147 4.30 5.97 -5.56
C PRO A 147 4.53 6.27 -7.03
N ASN A 148 3.88 5.50 -7.92
CA ASN A 148 3.89 5.75 -9.36
C ASN A 148 2.84 6.79 -9.75
N ARG A 149 2.70 7.08 -11.04
CA ARG A 149 1.72 8.04 -11.58
C ARG A 149 0.27 7.73 -11.15
N ASN A 150 -0.11 6.45 -11.07
CA ASN A 150 -1.47 6.06 -10.71
C ASN A 150 -1.76 6.39 -9.24
N LEU A 151 -0.89 5.96 -8.33
CA LEU A 151 -1.06 6.25 -6.89
C LEU A 151 -0.92 7.74 -6.59
N PHE A 152 -0.03 8.45 -7.31
CA PHE A 152 0.07 9.89 -7.21
C PHE A 152 -1.23 10.59 -7.59
N SER A 153 -1.85 10.20 -8.71
CA SER A 153 -3.12 10.78 -9.17
C SER A 153 -4.26 10.57 -8.15
N ASP A 154 -4.35 9.37 -7.57
CA ASP A 154 -5.33 9.09 -6.51
C ASP A 154 -5.07 9.97 -5.27
N ARG A 155 -3.82 10.04 -4.79
CA ARG A 155 -3.46 10.88 -3.63
C ARG A 155 -3.69 12.36 -3.87
N LEU A 156 -3.44 12.87 -5.08
CA LEU A 156 -3.76 14.26 -5.44
C LEU A 156 -5.27 14.50 -5.38
N GLY A 157 -6.07 13.54 -5.88
CA GLY A 157 -7.53 13.58 -5.74
C GLY A 157 -8.00 13.59 -4.29
N GLN A 158 -7.37 12.77 -3.43
CA GLN A 158 -7.65 12.74 -1.99
C GLN A 158 -7.28 14.08 -1.32
N ALA A 159 -6.10 14.62 -1.62
CA ALA A 159 -5.66 15.93 -1.09
C ALA A 159 -6.63 17.05 -1.46
N LEU A 160 -7.11 17.07 -2.71
CA LEU A 160 -8.13 18.03 -3.16
C LEU A 160 -9.44 17.92 -2.37
N ARG A 161 -9.96 16.70 -2.21
CA ARG A 161 -11.19 16.45 -1.44
C ARG A 161 -11.03 16.86 0.03
N GLN A 162 -9.90 16.54 0.64
CA GLN A 162 -9.61 16.87 2.04
C GLN A 162 -9.44 18.37 2.24
N ALA A 163 -8.65 19.03 1.39
CA ALA A 163 -8.42 20.47 1.42
C ALA A 163 -9.73 21.25 1.25
N LYS A 164 -10.62 20.81 0.34
CA LYS A 164 -11.94 21.41 0.16
C LYS A 164 -12.82 21.29 1.42
N ARG A 165 -12.79 20.13 2.10
CA ARG A 165 -13.59 19.88 3.32
C ARG A 165 -13.09 20.69 4.52
N ARG A 166 -11.75 20.83 4.67
CA ARG A 166 -11.13 21.48 5.83
C ARG A 166 -10.86 22.97 5.62
N GLY A 167 -11.03 23.50 4.41
CA GLY A 167 -10.64 24.85 4.08
C GLY A 167 -9.12 25.07 4.09
N GLU A 168 -8.32 23.99 3.99
CA GLU A 168 -6.88 24.03 4.04
C GLU A 168 -6.27 24.12 2.65
N GLY A 169 -5.01 24.62 2.57
CA GLY A 169 -4.25 24.62 1.33
C GLY A 169 -3.23 23.47 1.29
N PHE A 170 -2.74 23.15 0.10
CA PHE A 170 -1.60 22.26 -0.10
C PHE A 170 -0.73 22.76 -1.27
N ALA A 171 0.52 22.31 -1.34
CA ALA A 171 1.38 22.59 -2.47
C ALA A 171 1.59 21.31 -3.31
N LEU A 172 1.49 21.47 -4.63
CA LEU A 172 1.88 20.50 -5.63
C LEU A 172 3.18 20.97 -6.25
N ALA A 173 4.22 20.11 -6.22
CA ALA A 173 5.44 20.35 -6.96
C ALA A 173 5.66 19.25 -8.00
N ILE A 174 6.01 19.62 -9.24
CA ILE A 174 6.51 18.76 -10.29
C ILE A 174 8.00 19.05 -10.44
N MET A 175 8.81 18.00 -10.50
CA MET A 175 10.27 18.11 -10.44
C MET A 175 10.91 17.20 -11.48
N ASP A 176 12.09 17.60 -11.95
CA ASP A 176 12.85 16.85 -12.94
C ASP A 176 14.35 16.98 -12.66
N LEU A 177 15.10 15.87 -12.80
CA LEU A 177 16.54 15.86 -12.61
C LEU A 177 17.25 16.55 -13.76
N ASP A 178 18.03 17.57 -13.42
CA ASP A 178 18.76 18.33 -14.42
C ASP A 178 19.84 17.48 -15.08
N ARG A 179 19.88 17.50 -16.41
CA ARG A 179 20.86 16.81 -17.25
C ARG A 179 20.94 15.29 -17.03
N PHE A 180 19.86 14.65 -16.58
CA PHE A 180 19.84 13.21 -16.33
C PHE A 180 20.21 12.39 -17.57
N LYS A 181 19.75 12.79 -18.75
CA LYS A 181 20.13 12.15 -20.03
C LYS A 181 21.66 12.14 -20.23
N GLN A 182 22.35 13.24 -19.92
CA GLN A 182 23.81 13.31 -20.05
C GLN A 182 24.53 12.34 -19.11
N ILE A 183 23.94 12.06 -17.93
CA ILE A 183 24.48 11.06 -16.99
C ILE A 183 24.34 9.67 -17.60
N ASN A 184 23.17 9.33 -18.16
CA ASN A 184 22.97 8.05 -18.85
C ASN A 184 23.92 7.90 -20.06
N ASP A 185 24.03 8.92 -20.88
CA ASP A 185 24.86 8.91 -22.09
C ASP A 185 26.37 8.74 -21.75
N ARG A 186 26.81 9.33 -20.61
CA ARG A 186 28.23 9.31 -20.20
C ARG A 186 28.59 8.10 -19.33
N PHE A 187 27.71 7.64 -18.47
CA PHE A 187 28.01 6.64 -17.44
C PHE A 187 27.15 5.38 -17.52
N GLY A 188 26.26 5.31 -18.52
CA GLY A 188 25.36 4.19 -18.75
C GLY A 188 24.10 4.22 -17.89
N HIS A 189 23.09 3.44 -18.27
CA HIS A 189 21.78 3.37 -17.61
C HIS A 189 21.87 2.88 -16.16
N LEU A 190 22.83 2.00 -15.84
CA LEU A 190 23.00 1.52 -14.45
C LEU A 190 23.39 2.66 -13.49
N ALA A 191 24.19 3.61 -13.97
CA ALA A 191 24.53 4.80 -13.20
C ALA A 191 23.31 5.72 -12.98
N GLY A 192 22.51 5.91 -14.03
CA GLY A 192 21.24 6.63 -13.95
C GLY A 192 20.25 5.99 -12.96
N ASP A 193 20.09 4.67 -13.02
CA ASP A 193 19.26 3.91 -12.11
C ASP A 193 19.70 4.04 -10.64
N ALA A 194 21.04 3.97 -10.40
CA ALA A 194 21.60 4.17 -9.07
C ALA A 194 21.33 5.60 -8.55
N LEU A 195 21.48 6.61 -9.42
CA LEU A 195 21.15 7.99 -9.13
C LEU A 195 19.67 8.15 -8.75
N LEU A 196 18.76 7.62 -9.56
CA LEU A 196 17.31 7.68 -9.31
C LEU A 196 16.93 7.05 -7.97
N ARG A 197 17.46 5.86 -7.64
CA ARG A 197 17.20 5.18 -6.36
C ARG A 197 17.69 6.01 -5.17
N ILE A 198 18.85 6.62 -5.27
CA ILE A 198 19.43 7.41 -4.18
C ILE A 198 18.67 8.72 -4.02
N VAL A 199 18.38 9.43 -5.11
CA VAL A 199 17.58 10.66 -5.08
C VAL A 199 16.21 10.36 -4.48
N ALA A 200 15.47 9.37 -4.97
CA ALA A 200 14.17 8.97 -4.45
C ALA A 200 14.17 8.79 -2.92
N ARG A 201 15.18 8.09 -2.39
CA ARG A 201 15.36 7.87 -0.95
C ARG A 201 15.62 9.17 -0.18
N ARG A 202 16.41 10.07 -0.75
CA ARG A 202 16.70 11.39 -0.16
C ARG A 202 15.44 12.25 -0.12
N LEU A 203 14.69 12.33 -1.23
CA LEU A 203 13.45 13.08 -1.30
C LEU A 203 12.44 12.59 -0.25
N ARG A 204 12.28 11.27 -0.12
CA ARG A 204 11.37 10.68 0.88
C ARG A 204 11.74 11.05 2.32
N ARG A 205 13.02 11.21 2.62
CA ARG A 205 13.51 11.63 3.96
C ARG A 205 13.32 13.11 4.25
N CYS A 206 13.13 13.95 3.23
CA CYS A 206 12.94 15.40 3.38
C CYS A 206 11.50 15.78 3.78
N VAL A 207 10.55 14.87 3.63
CA VAL A 207 9.12 15.13 3.81
C VAL A 207 8.51 14.27 4.92
N ARG A 208 7.34 14.67 5.41
CA ARG A 208 6.59 13.97 6.46
C ARG A 208 5.88 12.74 5.88
N GLU A 209 5.37 11.90 6.76
CA GLU A 209 4.55 10.74 6.37
C GLU A 209 3.24 11.15 5.67
N SER A 210 2.65 12.28 6.09
CA SER A 210 1.46 12.86 5.48
C SER A 210 1.67 13.41 4.07
N ASP A 211 2.94 13.66 3.68
CA ASP A 211 3.28 14.16 2.36
C ASP A 211 3.50 13.00 1.37
N THR A 212 3.31 13.26 0.11
CA THR A 212 3.53 12.27 -0.94
C THR A 212 4.73 12.65 -1.79
N VAL A 213 5.69 11.73 -1.92
CA VAL A 213 6.74 11.76 -2.95
C VAL A 213 6.38 10.68 -3.97
N ALA A 214 6.43 11.00 -5.25
CA ALA A 214 6.15 10.06 -6.33
C ALA A 214 7.19 10.19 -7.44
N ARG A 215 7.39 9.11 -8.21
CA ARG A 215 8.06 9.15 -9.50
C ARG A 215 7.04 8.95 -10.60
N LEU A 216 6.94 9.92 -11.51
CA LEU A 216 5.91 9.93 -12.55
C LEU A 216 6.36 9.16 -13.81
N SER A 217 7.60 9.36 -14.22
CA SER A 217 8.24 8.67 -15.34
C SER A 217 9.71 9.11 -15.43
N GLY A 218 10.58 8.33 -16.06
CA GLY A 218 11.96 8.73 -16.34
C GLY A 218 12.68 9.40 -15.16
N ASP A 219 12.99 10.66 -15.28
CA ASP A 219 13.61 11.55 -14.29
C ASP A 219 12.63 12.50 -13.60
N GLU A 220 11.32 12.35 -13.86
CA GLU A 220 10.26 13.18 -13.28
C GLU A 220 9.78 12.68 -11.93
N PHE A 221 9.79 13.56 -10.94
CA PHE A 221 9.25 13.34 -9.60
C PHE A 221 8.12 14.32 -9.31
N ALA A 222 7.29 13.98 -8.33
CA ALA A 222 6.24 14.87 -7.84
C ALA A 222 6.16 14.86 -6.31
N LEU A 223 5.72 16.00 -5.75
CA LEU A 223 5.44 16.15 -4.31
C LEU A 223 4.03 16.70 -4.10
N ILE A 224 3.33 16.15 -3.11
CA ILE A 224 2.13 16.74 -2.53
C ILE A 224 2.46 17.06 -1.08
N LEU A 225 2.48 18.34 -0.72
CA LEU A 225 2.77 18.82 0.63
C LEU A 225 1.46 19.20 1.31
N ALA A 226 0.90 18.28 2.10
CA ALA A 226 -0.39 18.44 2.75
C ALA A 226 -0.39 19.53 3.81
N GLY A 227 -1.47 20.34 3.87
CA GLY A 227 -1.60 21.44 4.84
C GLY A 227 -0.61 22.59 4.61
N MET A 228 0.09 22.63 3.48
CA MET A 228 1.11 23.64 3.15
C MET A 228 0.65 24.53 1.98
N GLY A 229 -0.47 25.25 2.16
CA GLY A 229 -1.00 26.19 1.16
C GLY A 229 -0.22 27.51 1.08
N GLU A 230 0.68 27.77 2.02
CA GLU A 230 1.47 29.00 2.05
C GLU A 230 2.82 28.82 1.34
N ARG A 231 3.12 29.75 0.44
CA ARG A 231 4.38 29.74 -0.34
C ARG A 231 5.63 29.62 0.52
N ARG A 232 5.71 30.36 1.64
CA ARG A 232 6.88 30.40 2.52
C ARG A 232 7.15 29.05 3.18
N VAL A 233 6.08 28.35 3.56
CA VAL A 233 6.19 27.02 4.20
C VAL A 233 6.62 25.97 3.18
N ALA A 234 5.98 25.94 2.01
CA ALA A 234 6.33 25.02 0.93
C ALA A 234 7.77 25.26 0.42
N ALA A 235 8.22 26.52 0.32
CA ALA A 235 9.56 26.86 -0.12
C ALA A 235 10.64 26.23 0.78
N ARG A 236 10.47 26.28 2.11
CA ARG A 236 11.43 25.68 3.07
C ARG A 236 11.60 24.18 2.88
N VAL A 237 10.52 23.48 2.53
CA VAL A 237 10.59 22.02 2.26
C VAL A 237 11.30 21.79 0.93
N LEU A 238 10.97 22.57 -0.08
CA LEU A 238 11.60 22.46 -1.40
C LEU A 238 13.10 22.77 -1.36
N ASP A 239 13.53 23.77 -0.58
CA ASP A 239 14.96 24.07 -0.40
C ASP A 239 15.72 22.86 0.18
N LYS A 240 15.14 22.15 1.17
CA LYS A 240 15.71 20.89 1.68
C LYS A 240 15.75 19.80 0.63
N VAL A 241 14.68 19.67 -0.16
CA VAL A 241 14.55 18.68 -1.23
C VAL A 241 15.61 18.92 -2.31
N LEU A 242 15.78 20.16 -2.76
CA LEU A 242 16.78 20.54 -3.76
C LEU A 242 18.22 20.31 -3.24
N ALA A 243 18.50 20.75 -2.01
CA ALA A 243 19.79 20.52 -1.38
C ALA A 243 20.12 19.02 -1.28
N ALA A 244 19.15 18.18 -0.87
CA ALA A 244 19.34 16.74 -0.76
C ALA A 244 19.57 16.06 -2.10
N ALA A 245 18.85 16.49 -3.16
CA ALA A 245 19.03 15.97 -4.51
C ALA A 245 20.43 16.32 -5.09
N SER A 246 20.93 17.53 -4.80
CA SER A 246 22.21 18.04 -5.33
C SER A 246 23.44 17.41 -4.69
N VAL A 247 23.31 16.67 -3.59
CA VAL A 247 24.46 15.95 -2.97
C VAL A 247 24.97 14.89 -3.96
N PRO A 248 26.26 14.86 -4.27
CA PRO A 248 26.83 13.90 -5.21
C PRO A 248 26.51 12.45 -4.84
N VAL A 249 26.28 11.62 -5.84
CA VAL A 249 26.04 10.17 -5.69
C VAL A 249 27.31 9.43 -6.12
N ARG A 250 27.85 8.59 -5.24
CA ARG A 250 28.98 7.73 -5.58
C ARG A 250 28.50 6.47 -6.31
N PHE A 251 29.05 6.24 -7.49
CA PHE A 251 28.80 5.05 -8.29
C PHE A 251 30.12 4.59 -8.93
N GLU A 252 30.55 3.36 -8.65
CA GLU A 252 31.81 2.78 -9.15
C GLU A 252 33.03 3.71 -9.02
N GLY A 253 33.22 4.29 -7.82
CA GLY A 253 34.32 5.19 -7.53
C GLY A 253 34.17 6.62 -8.10
N ARG A 254 33.14 6.89 -8.91
CA ARG A 254 32.86 8.19 -9.52
C ARG A 254 31.79 8.97 -8.79
N ALA A 255 31.84 10.29 -8.83
CA ALA A 255 30.85 11.18 -8.24
C ALA A 255 29.88 11.70 -9.31
N LEU A 256 28.66 11.17 -9.35
CA LEU A 256 27.60 11.66 -10.20
C LEU A 256 26.99 12.93 -9.56
N ARG A 257 26.89 13.99 -10.33
CA ARG A 257 26.30 15.27 -9.89
C ARG A 257 25.09 15.58 -10.74
N THR A 258 23.97 15.92 -10.11
CA THR A 258 22.75 16.39 -10.77
C THR A 258 22.16 17.54 -9.96
N GLY A 259 21.36 18.38 -10.60
CA GLY A 259 20.44 19.30 -9.96
C GLY A 259 19.02 18.75 -9.99
N LEU A 260 18.11 19.47 -9.38
CA LEU A 260 16.67 19.19 -9.43
C LEU A 260 15.94 20.50 -9.71
N SER A 261 15.21 20.57 -10.80
CA SER A 261 14.35 21.71 -11.12
C SER A 261 12.93 21.43 -10.66
N ALA A 262 12.33 22.32 -9.87
CA ALA A 262 11.02 22.15 -9.29
C ALA A 262 10.05 23.28 -9.67
N GLY A 263 8.86 22.95 -10.15
CA GLY A 263 7.78 23.90 -10.35
C GLY A 263 6.64 23.65 -9.38
N VAL A 264 6.09 24.72 -8.79
CA VAL A 264 5.17 24.64 -7.66
C VAL A 264 3.87 25.37 -7.95
N ALA A 265 2.74 24.71 -7.69
CA ALA A 265 1.40 25.29 -7.69
C ALA A 265 0.73 25.10 -6.32
N LEU A 266 0.05 26.15 -5.84
CA LEU A 266 -0.62 26.16 -4.54
C LEU A 266 -2.15 26.05 -4.69
N TYR A 267 -2.75 25.09 -4.00
CA TYR A 267 -4.20 24.99 -3.86
C TYR A 267 -4.67 25.88 -2.68
N PRO A 268 -5.77 26.61 -2.80
CA PRO A 268 -6.65 26.78 -3.98
C PRO A 268 -6.22 27.93 -4.92
N ARG A 269 -5.18 28.67 -4.57
CA ARG A 269 -4.73 29.91 -5.23
C ARG A 269 -4.41 29.71 -6.70
N ASP A 270 -3.61 28.68 -7.00
CA ASP A 270 -3.11 28.40 -8.35
C ASP A 270 -3.94 27.33 -9.08
N GLY A 271 -5.10 26.94 -8.56
CA GLY A 271 -6.03 26.01 -9.21
C GLY A 271 -6.89 25.25 -8.20
N ARG A 272 -8.07 24.79 -8.66
CA ARG A 272 -9.03 24.03 -7.87
C ARG A 272 -9.27 22.62 -8.44
N SER A 273 -8.56 22.23 -9.49
CA SER A 273 -8.59 20.88 -10.08
C SER A 273 -7.17 20.33 -10.20
N ALA A 274 -7.04 19.00 -10.18
CA ALA A 274 -5.76 18.29 -10.34
C ALA A 274 -5.07 18.70 -11.65
N GLU A 275 -5.79 18.69 -12.75
CA GLU A 275 -5.28 19.07 -14.06
C GLU A 275 -4.70 20.48 -14.08
N LYS A 276 -5.44 21.46 -13.53
CA LYS A 276 -5.03 22.86 -13.52
C LYS A 276 -3.80 23.09 -12.64
N LEU A 277 -3.72 22.42 -11.48
CA LEU A 277 -2.55 22.49 -10.61
C LEU A 277 -1.35 21.84 -11.27
N HIS A 278 -1.51 20.66 -11.88
CA HIS A 278 -0.44 19.96 -12.59
C HIS A 278 0.13 20.81 -13.72
N LYS A 279 -0.73 21.31 -14.61
CA LYS A 279 -0.32 22.17 -15.74
C LYS A 279 0.45 23.42 -15.27
N ARG A 280 0.05 24.02 -14.14
CA ARG A 280 0.70 25.22 -13.59
C ARG A 280 2.03 24.89 -12.91
N ALA A 281 2.11 23.77 -12.20
CA ALA A 281 3.36 23.29 -11.62
C ALA A 281 4.36 22.95 -12.73
N ASP A 282 3.93 22.27 -13.79
CA ASP A 282 4.76 21.91 -14.93
C ASP A 282 5.31 23.17 -15.65
N ALA A 283 4.47 24.16 -15.93
CA ALA A 283 4.91 25.44 -16.51
C ALA A 283 5.94 26.15 -15.62
N ALA A 284 5.78 26.10 -14.31
CA ALA A 284 6.74 26.65 -13.36
C ALA A 284 8.06 25.87 -13.33
N MET A 285 8.02 24.53 -13.44
CA MET A 285 9.21 23.68 -13.55
C MET A 285 10.02 24.00 -14.81
N TYR A 286 9.35 24.18 -15.93
CA TYR A 286 10.02 24.58 -17.16
C TYR A 286 10.69 25.96 -17.02
N ALA A 287 10.08 26.92 -16.32
CA ALA A 287 10.70 28.21 -16.01
C ALA A 287 11.93 28.05 -15.11
N ALA A 288 11.92 27.10 -14.13
CA ALA A 288 13.08 26.78 -13.32
C ALA A 288 14.25 26.25 -14.17
N LYS A 289 13.97 25.30 -15.07
CA LYS A 289 14.98 24.79 -16.02
C LYS A 289 15.62 25.90 -16.87
N ARG A 290 14.79 26.80 -17.41
CA ARG A 290 15.28 27.93 -18.23
C ARG A 290 16.11 28.95 -17.43
N ALA A 291 15.88 29.05 -16.12
CA ALA A 291 16.62 29.95 -15.23
C ALA A 291 17.98 29.37 -14.78
N GLY A 292 18.41 28.22 -15.32
CA GLY A 292 19.70 27.58 -15.05
C GLY A 292 19.60 26.26 -14.30
N GLY A 293 18.40 25.82 -13.92
CA GLY A 293 18.16 24.58 -13.18
C GLY A 293 18.52 24.66 -11.69
N ASN A 294 18.39 23.55 -11.00
CA ASN A 294 18.67 23.37 -9.56
C ASN A 294 18.00 24.40 -8.65
N LEU A 295 16.76 24.72 -8.94
CA LEU A 295 15.96 25.69 -8.16
C LEU A 295 14.46 25.36 -8.20
N SER A 296 13.72 25.93 -7.26
CA SER A 296 12.26 25.87 -7.25
C SER A 296 11.64 27.16 -7.79
N HIS A 297 10.64 27.02 -8.64
CA HIS A 297 9.88 28.13 -9.17
C HIS A 297 8.41 27.97 -8.84
N PHE A 298 7.82 28.95 -8.15
CA PHE A 298 6.38 28.97 -7.89
C PHE A 298 5.64 29.58 -9.07
N PHE A 299 4.55 28.93 -9.46
CA PHE A 299 3.69 29.47 -10.50
C PHE A 299 3.32 30.93 -10.17
N ARG A 300 3.51 31.80 -11.15
CA ARG A 300 3.04 33.18 -11.11
C ARG A 300 1.96 33.29 -12.18
N GLY A 301 0.71 33.47 -11.76
CA GLY A 301 -0.37 33.82 -12.68
C GLY A 301 -0.02 35.07 -13.52
N PRO A 302 -0.69 35.30 -14.62
CA PRO A 302 -0.54 36.55 -15.35
C PRO A 302 -0.70 37.70 -14.35
N LYS A 303 0.24 38.64 -14.38
CA LYS A 303 0.19 39.84 -13.56
C LYS A 303 -1.18 40.54 -13.84
N PRO A 304 -2.00 40.83 -12.86
CA PRO A 304 -3.20 41.58 -13.13
C PRO A 304 -2.79 42.87 -13.88
N PRO A 305 -3.57 43.29 -14.91
CA PRO A 305 -3.25 44.53 -15.60
C PRO A 305 -3.10 45.61 -14.51
N ALA A 306 -2.01 46.36 -14.59
CA ALA A 306 -1.82 47.51 -13.69
C ALA A 306 -3.09 48.32 -13.69
N ALA A 307 -3.69 48.52 -12.53
CA ALA A 307 -4.89 49.37 -12.42
C ALA A 307 -4.55 50.69 -13.09
N ALA A 308 -5.22 50.95 -14.23
CA ALA A 308 -5.11 52.22 -14.93
C ALA A 308 -5.44 53.31 -13.92
N GLY A 309 -4.45 54.17 -13.66
CA GLY A 309 -4.52 55.18 -12.66
C GLY A 309 -5.83 55.94 -12.74
N ALA A 310 -6.60 55.98 -11.65
CA ALA A 310 -7.74 56.83 -11.49
C ALA A 310 -7.26 58.28 -11.64
N ALA A 311 -7.45 58.83 -12.83
CA ALA A 311 -7.26 60.25 -13.06
C ALA A 311 -8.19 61.02 -12.12
N ARG A 312 -7.62 61.61 -11.09
CA ARG A 312 -8.28 62.52 -10.17
C ARG A 312 -8.70 63.76 -10.97
N LYS A 313 -9.94 63.79 -11.45
CA LYS A 313 -10.57 65.05 -11.96
C LYS A 313 -10.64 66.06 -10.79
N ARG A 314 -9.69 66.98 -10.79
CA ARG A 314 -9.77 68.20 -10.02
C ARG A 314 -11.00 68.97 -10.52
N ARG A 315 -12.06 69.04 -9.75
CA ARG A 315 -13.07 69.98 -9.91
C ARG A 315 -12.48 71.35 -9.54
N ARG A 316 -12.25 72.20 -10.53
CA ARG A 316 -12.08 73.63 -10.33
C ARG A 316 -13.43 74.18 -9.95
N GLY A 317 -13.54 74.73 -8.76
CA GLY A 317 -14.64 75.64 -8.40
C GLY A 317 -14.48 77.01 -9.12
N VAL A 318 -15.56 77.51 -9.63
CA VAL A 318 -15.66 78.88 -10.08
C VAL A 318 -16.63 79.55 -9.14
N ALA A 319 -16.20 80.68 -8.73
CA ALA A 319 -16.75 81.72 -7.87
C ALA A 319 -18.29 81.83 -7.75
#